data_94cc49c4cd2110fbc1684bb21b67df59
#
_entry.id   94cc49c4cd2110fbc1684bb21b67df59
#
_cell.length_a   1.000
_cell.length_b   1.000
_cell.length_c   1.000
_cell.angle_alpha   90.00
_cell.angle_beta   90.00
_cell.angle_gamma   90.00
#
_symmetry.space_group_name_H-M   'P 1'
#
loop_
_entity.id
_entity.type
_entity.pdbx_description
1 polymer ?
#
loop_
_entity_poly.entity_id
_entity_poly.type
_entity_poly.pdbx_seq_one_letter_code
_entity_poly.pdbx_strand_id
1 'polypeptide(L)'
;MMAWLLFVPPTSVSKRHAMQLGLGAAALTKFCHKKLRMKTTVIELNPQVVAACRGWFRLPLDNDKLQVIIEDAEQAVQDSHWHGTVDALQVDLYDHEAAGPVLDGEDFYAHCRQMLTDDGCMTVNLFGRDSSYERSLETLARVFGPEAVWAFKPTREGNTVVLAQRTPLRPSREVLAERSETIQTRWGLPATKWMRVFKPLATSIP
;
A
#
# COMPACT_ATOMS: atom_id res chain seq x y z
N MET A 1 -1.48 -5.91 -0.96
CA MET A 1 -1.59 -4.44 -1.12
C MET A 1 -2.88 -3.84 -0.52
N MET A 2 -3.96 -4.59 -0.29
CA MET A 2 -5.23 -4.08 0.26
C MET A 2 -5.44 -4.37 1.75
N ALA A 3 -4.41 -4.84 2.47
CA ALA A 3 -4.50 -5.21 3.89
C ALA A 3 -4.86 -4.05 4.83
N TRP A 4 -4.57 -2.81 4.43
CA TRP A 4 -4.93 -1.61 5.19
C TRP A 4 -6.45 -1.51 5.46
N LEU A 5 -7.30 -2.13 4.64
CA LEU A 5 -8.74 -2.21 4.87
C LEU A 5 -9.11 -2.85 6.21
N LEU A 6 -8.26 -3.71 6.77
CA LEU A 6 -8.46 -4.32 8.09
C LEU A 6 -8.36 -3.32 9.24
N PHE A 7 -7.68 -2.18 9.03
CA PHE A 7 -7.40 -1.19 10.05
C PHE A 7 -8.36 0.01 10.03
N VAL A 8 -9.23 0.08 9.04
CA VAL A 8 -10.18 1.18 8.88
C VAL A 8 -11.63 0.68 8.97
N PRO A 9 -12.56 1.47 9.52
CA PRO A 9 -13.99 1.13 9.47
C PRO A 9 -14.49 1.07 8.03
N PRO A 10 -15.20 0.01 7.60
CA PRO A 10 -15.66 -0.14 6.22
C PRO A 10 -16.57 1.01 5.72
N THR A 11 -17.25 1.70 6.64
CA THR A 11 -18.10 2.85 6.34
C THR A 11 -17.33 4.12 6.01
N SER A 12 -16.06 4.23 6.40
CA SER A 12 -15.22 5.40 6.15
C SER A 12 -14.38 5.29 4.87
N VAL A 13 -14.26 4.11 4.27
CA VAL A 13 -13.33 3.83 3.17
C VAL A 13 -13.50 4.79 1.99
N SER A 14 -14.74 5.06 1.55
CA SER A 14 -14.99 5.93 0.39
C SER A 14 -14.68 7.42 0.60
N LYS A 15 -14.46 7.83 1.86
CA LYS A 15 -14.10 9.21 2.23
C LYS A 15 -12.58 9.42 2.28
N ARG A 16 -11.80 8.35 2.10
CA ARG A 16 -10.36 8.33 2.26
C ARG A 16 -9.64 8.54 0.94
N HIS A 17 -8.38 8.92 1.02
CA HIS A 17 -7.47 9.11 -0.10
C HIS A 17 -6.51 7.93 -0.22
N ALA A 18 -6.55 7.25 -1.37
CA ALA A 18 -5.57 6.24 -1.74
C ALA A 18 -4.53 6.84 -2.70
N MET A 19 -3.27 6.55 -2.46
CA MET A 19 -2.18 6.93 -3.36
C MET A 19 -1.34 5.72 -3.72
N GLN A 20 -1.01 5.58 -5.00
CA GLN A 20 -0.13 4.54 -5.48
C GLN A 20 1.17 5.15 -5.99
N LEU A 21 2.29 4.57 -5.59
CA LEU A 21 3.60 4.77 -6.22
C LEU A 21 3.85 3.56 -7.11
N GLY A 22 3.83 3.82 -8.43
CA GLY A 22 3.77 2.79 -9.47
C GLY A 22 2.34 2.44 -9.89
N LEU A 23 2.10 2.43 -11.19
CA LEU A 23 0.78 2.15 -11.79
C LEU A 23 0.61 0.67 -12.17
N GLY A 24 1.67 0.03 -12.67
CA GLY A 24 1.61 -1.32 -13.22
C GLY A 24 0.48 -1.46 -14.26
N ALA A 25 -0.39 -2.45 -14.10
CA ALA A 25 -1.58 -2.64 -14.95
C ALA A 25 -2.84 -1.91 -14.41
N ALA A 26 -2.66 -0.92 -13.56
CA ALA A 26 -3.70 -0.10 -12.92
C ALA A 26 -4.73 -0.91 -12.10
N ALA A 27 -4.36 -2.10 -11.61
CA ALA A 27 -5.30 -2.94 -10.89
C ALA A 27 -5.69 -2.32 -9.54
N LEU A 28 -4.72 -1.88 -8.74
CA LEU A 28 -4.93 -1.21 -7.45
C LEU A 28 -5.70 0.11 -7.64
N THR A 29 -5.27 0.92 -8.60
CA THR A 29 -5.89 2.21 -8.94
C THR A 29 -7.37 2.05 -9.26
N LYS A 30 -7.70 1.15 -10.19
CA LYS A 30 -9.10 0.89 -10.57
C LYS A 30 -9.91 0.35 -9.40
N PHE A 31 -9.30 -0.47 -8.54
CA PHE A 31 -9.99 -1.01 -7.37
C PHE A 31 -10.31 0.10 -6.37
N CYS A 32 -9.32 0.92 -6.00
CA CYS A 32 -9.51 2.04 -5.08
C CYS A 32 -10.54 3.05 -5.63
N HIS A 33 -10.38 3.46 -6.89
CA HIS A 33 -11.26 4.44 -7.52
C HIS A 33 -12.69 3.90 -7.74
N LYS A 34 -12.85 2.74 -8.43
CA LYS A 34 -14.17 2.26 -8.87
C LYS A 34 -14.90 1.45 -7.80
N LYS A 35 -14.20 0.53 -7.12
CA LYS A 35 -14.81 -0.38 -6.14
C LYS A 35 -14.93 0.25 -4.77
N LEU A 36 -13.87 0.91 -4.30
CA LEU A 36 -13.88 1.57 -2.99
C LEU A 36 -14.42 3.00 -3.06
N ARG A 37 -14.52 3.61 -4.25
CA ARG A 37 -14.99 4.99 -4.51
C ARG A 37 -14.17 6.05 -3.79
N MET A 38 -12.89 5.79 -3.60
CA MET A 38 -11.94 6.68 -2.94
C MET A 38 -11.46 7.78 -3.90
N LYS A 39 -11.04 8.93 -3.32
CA LYS A 39 -10.06 9.78 -4.02
C LYS A 39 -8.82 8.93 -4.26
N THR A 40 -8.29 8.95 -5.47
CA THR A 40 -7.17 8.07 -5.87
C THR A 40 -6.15 8.88 -6.67
N THR A 41 -4.91 8.91 -6.21
CA THR A 41 -3.78 9.53 -6.90
C THR A 41 -2.76 8.46 -7.26
N VAL A 42 -2.15 8.55 -8.41
CA VAL A 42 -1.09 7.64 -8.84
C VAL A 42 0.11 8.46 -9.30
N ILE A 43 1.29 8.09 -8.83
CA ILE A 43 2.57 8.56 -9.35
C ILE A 43 3.14 7.44 -10.23
N GLU A 44 3.42 7.75 -11.48
CA GLU A 44 3.99 6.82 -12.45
C GLU A 44 5.10 7.53 -13.24
N LEU A 45 6.28 6.93 -13.26
CA LEU A 45 7.44 7.50 -13.93
C LEU A 45 7.31 7.47 -15.47
N ASN A 46 6.72 6.39 -16.00
CA ASN A 46 6.71 6.12 -17.43
C ASN A 46 5.38 6.48 -18.09
N PRO A 47 5.31 7.54 -18.91
CA PRO A 47 4.09 7.93 -19.62
C PRO A 47 3.55 6.85 -20.56
N GLN A 48 4.40 5.94 -21.06
CA GLN A 48 3.97 4.84 -21.91
C GLN A 48 3.15 3.80 -21.12
N VAL A 49 3.48 3.58 -19.83
CA VAL A 49 2.68 2.73 -18.94
C VAL A 49 1.28 3.32 -18.77
N VAL A 50 1.17 4.64 -18.58
CA VAL A 50 -0.13 5.32 -18.46
C VAL A 50 -0.92 5.18 -19.76
N ALA A 51 -0.29 5.40 -20.92
CA ALA A 51 -0.93 5.25 -22.22
C ALA A 51 -1.44 3.80 -22.45
N ALA A 52 -0.63 2.80 -22.14
CA ALA A 52 -1.01 1.39 -22.20
C ALA A 52 -2.18 1.06 -21.26
N CYS A 53 -2.16 1.61 -20.05
CA CYS A 53 -3.23 1.41 -19.08
C CYS A 53 -4.56 2.00 -19.54
N ARG A 54 -4.53 3.17 -20.16
CA ARG A 54 -5.72 3.80 -20.75
C ARG A 54 -6.22 3.03 -21.97
N GLY A 55 -5.32 2.63 -22.88
CA GLY A 55 -5.67 1.92 -24.11
C GLY A 55 -6.16 0.49 -23.88
N TRP A 56 -5.46 -0.28 -23.06
CA TRP A 56 -5.69 -1.73 -22.96
C TRP A 56 -6.27 -2.20 -21.63
N PHE A 57 -5.92 -1.51 -20.50
CA PHE A 57 -6.36 -1.93 -19.18
C PHE A 57 -7.54 -1.14 -18.64
N ARG A 58 -8.21 -0.32 -19.48
CA ARG A 58 -9.43 0.42 -19.15
C ARG A 58 -9.24 1.33 -17.91
N LEU A 59 -8.07 1.94 -17.76
CA LEU A 59 -7.86 3.00 -16.77
C LEU A 59 -8.71 4.21 -17.18
N PRO A 60 -9.58 4.74 -16.31
CA PRO A 60 -10.37 5.92 -16.63
C PRO A 60 -9.48 7.14 -16.88
N LEU A 61 -10.03 8.12 -17.59
CA LEU A 61 -9.44 9.46 -17.64
C LEU A 61 -9.50 10.12 -16.25
N ASP A 62 -8.61 11.06 -16.03
CA ASP A 62 -8.58 11.83 -14.80
C ASP A 62 -9.90 12.58 -14.58
N ASN A 63 -10.29 12.72 -13.33
CA ASN A 63 -11.50 13.38 -12.89
C ASN A 63 -11.34 13.85 -11.44
N ASP A 64 -12.39 14.40 -10.83
CA ASP A 64 -12.35 14.94 -9.46
C ASP A 64 -11.86 13.96 -8.39
N LYS A 65 -11.91 12.65 -8.68
CA LYS A 65 -11.51 11.57 -7.76
C LYS A 65 -10.39 10.68 -8.26
N LEU A 66 -9.87 10.90 -9.47
CA LEU A 66 -8.76 10.14 -10.02
C LEU A 66 -7.77 11.09 -10.67
N GLN A 67 -6.52 11.00 -10.25
CA GLN A 67 -5.42 11.75 -10.83
C GLN A 67 -4.24 10.82 -11.09
N VAL A 68 -3.68 10.88 -12.29
CA VAL A 68 -2.43 10.18 -12.65
C VAL A 68 -1.38 11.23 -12.98
N ILE A 69 -0.33 11.25 -12.18
CA ILE A 69 0.78 12.21 -12.27
C ILE A 69 1.99 11.48 -12.83
N ILE A 70 2.60 12.06 -13.87
CA ILE A 70 3.85 11.53 -14.45
C ILE A 70 5.00 12.19 -13.71
N GLU A 71 5.60 11.45 -12.78
CA GLU A 71 6.65 11.96 -11.91
C GLU A 71 7.47 10.81 -11.32
N ASP A 72 8.71 11.13 -10.90
CA ASP A 72 9.52 10.21 -10.12
C ASP A 72 8.97 10.08 -8.69
N ALA A 73 8.76 8.84 -8.24
CA ALA A 73 8.26 8.57 -6.90
C ALA A 73 9.18 9.12 -5.80
N GLU A 74 10.51 9.13 -6.01
CA GLU A 74 11.46 9.69 -5.05
C GLU A 74 11.28 11.20 -4.88
N GLN A 75 10.94 11.91 -5.96
CA GLN A 75 10.64 13.35 -5.91
C GLN A 75 9.26 13.60 -5.32
N ALA A 76 8.27 12.84 -5.75
CA ALA A 76 6.89 13.00 -5.31
C ALA A 76 6.73 12.83 -3.78
N VAL A 77 7.45 11.90 -3.14
CA VAL A 77 7.33 11.68 -1.69
C VAL A 77 7.94 12.81 -0.86
N GLN A 78 8.80 13.65 -1.46
CA GLN A 78 9.42 14.81 -0.81
C GLN A 78 8.53 16.07 -0.89
N ASP A 79 7.49 16.07 -1.72
CA ASP A 79 6.59 17.21 -1.84
C ASP A 79 5.71 17.35 -0.59
N SER A 80 5.90 18.43 0.14
CA SER A 80 5.14 18.77 1.35
C SER A 80 3.63 18.89 1.12
N HIS A 81 3.19 19.09 -0.13
CA HIS A 81 1.77 19.09 -0.50
C HIS A 81 1.06 17.78 -0.07
N TRP A 82 1.78 16.67 -0.04
CA TRP A 82 1.22 15.37 0.33
C TRP A 82 1.26 15.09 1.84
N HIS A 83 1.94 15.91 2.64
CA HIS A 83 2.09 15.66 4.08
C HIS A 83 0.72 15.58 4.78
N GLY A 84 0.49 14.47 5.47
CA GLY A 84 -0.73 14.23 6.24
C GLY A 84 -2.01 14.10 5.41
N THR A 85 -1.92 13.83 4.10
CA THR A 85 -3.09 13.80 3.20
C THR A 85 -3.48 12.42 2.69
N VAL A 86 -2.62 11.42 2.85
CA VAL A 86 -2.80 10.08 2.29
C VAL A 86 -3.24 9.09 3.37
N ASP A 87 -4.37 8.43 3.18
CA ASP A 87 -4.87 7.42 4.12
C ASP A 87 -4.37 6.00 3.80
N ALA A 88 -4.18 5.71 2.52
CA ALA A 88 -3.70 4.41 2.06
C ALA A 88 -2.64 4.61 0.96
N LEU A 89 -1.37 4.55 1.37
CA LEU A 89 -0.24 4.60 0.45
C LEU A 89 0.13 3.17 0.02
N GLN A 90 0.23 2.94 -1.28
CA GLN A 90 0.54 1.63 -1.85
C GLN A 90 1.81 1.75 -2.69
N VAL A 91 2.92 1.20 -2.22
CA VAL A 91 4.24 1.24 -2.86
C VAL A 91 4.47 -0.07 -3.62
N ASP A 92 4.48 0.02 -4.94
CA ASP A 92 4.65 -1.13 -5.84
C ASP A 92 5.62 -0.75 -6.97
N LEU A 93 6.85 -0.41 -6.56
CA LEU A 93 7.92 0.08 -7.42
C LEU A 93 8.90 -1.04 -7.72
N TYR A 94 9.02 -1.39 -8.99
CA TYR A 94 9.98 -2.36 -9.49
C TYR A 94 10.69 -1.81 -10.71
N ASP A 95 11.95 -2.21 -10.88
CA ASP A 95 12.67 -1.98 -12.13
C ASP A 95 12.17 -2.93 -13.25
N HIS A 96 12.74 -2.78 -14.43
CA HIS A 96 12.37 -3.59 -15.60
C HIS A 96 12.74 -5.09 -15.43
N GLU A 97 13.62 -5.43 -14.50
CA GLU A 97 14.01 -6.81 -14.18
C GLU A 97 13.13 -7.43 -13.10
N ALA A 98 12.32 -6.61 -12.41
CA ALA A 98 11.48 -6.99 -11.27
C ALA A 98 12.25 -7.75 -10.17
N ALA A 99 13.56 -7.45 -10.05
CA ALA A 99 14.48 -8.19 -9.18
C ALA A 99 14.51 -7.67 -7.74
N GLY A 100 13.96 -6.48 -7.47
CA GLY A 100 13.92 -5.88 -6.13
C GLY A 100 13.19 -4.53 -6.12
N PRO A 101 12.88 -3.99 -4.94
CA PRO A 101 12.32 -2.65 -4.84
C PRO A 101 13.37 -1.62 -5.29
N VAL A 102 12.94 -0.66 -6.11
CA VAL A 102 13.83 0.42 -6.60
C VAL A 102 14.15 1.42 -5.50
N LEU A 103 13.19 1.68 -4.59
CA LEU A 103 13.30 2.60 -3.48
C LEU A 103 12.93 1.87 -2.17
N ASP A 104 13.91 1.61 -1.30
CA ASP A 104 13.74 0.93 -0.01
C ASP A 104 14.60 1.52 1.11
N GLY A 105 15.14 2.72 0.89
CA GLY A 105 15.95 3.45 1.85
C GLY A 105 15.16 4.06 3.01
N GLU A 106 15.87 4.38 4.10
CA GLU A 106 15.28 4.96 5.31
C GLU A 106 14.64 6.32 5.03
N ASP A 107 15.31 7.19 4.26
CA ASP A 107 14.79 8.51 3.89
C ASP A 107 13.51 8.41 3.06
N PHE A 108 13.48 7.48 2.09
CA PHE A 108 12.28 7.23 1.29
C PHE A 108 11.08 6.82 2.16
N TYR A 109 11.27 5.87 3.06
CA TYR A 109 10.19 5.45 3.96
C TYR A 109 9.81 6.53 4.98
N ALA A 110 10.76 7.37 5.41
CA ALA A 110 10.47 8.51 6.27
C ALA A 110 9.57 9.54 5.56
N HIS A 111 9.86 9.87 4.30
CA HIS A 111 9.00 10.71 3.49
C HIS A 111 7.63 10.08 3.25
N CYS A 112 7.58 8.79 2.89
CA CYS A 112 6.31 8.05 2.80
C CYS A 112 5.48 8.15 4.09
N ARG A 113 6.12 8.03 5.26
CA ARG A 113 5.46 8.17 6.56
C ARG A 113 4.90 9.59 6.77
N GLN A 114 5.59 10.62 6.32
CA GLN A 114 5.12 12.02 6.40
C GLN A 114 3.87 12.27 5.55
N MET A 115 3.72 11.59 4.42
CA MET A 115 2.53 11.70 3.57
C MET A 115 1.27 11.17 4.24
N LEU A 116 1.39 10.21 5.16
CA LEU A 116 0.24 9.54 5.77
C LEU A 116 -0.53 10.48 6.72
N THR A 117 -1.85 10.36 6.72
CA THR A 117 -2.70 10.87 7.80
C THR A 117 -2.38 10.10 9.09
N ASP A 118 -2.80 10.61 10.25
CA ASP A 118 -2.53 9.95 11.54
C ASP A 118 -3.04 8.50 11.58
N ASP A 119 -4.18 8.23 10.96
CA ASP A 119 -4.75 6.88 10.81
C ASP A 119 -4.27 6.17 9.53
N GLY A 120 -3.35 6.76 8.79
CA GLY A 120 -2.89 6.28 7.49
C GLY A 120 -2.02 5.04 7.59
N CYS A 121 -2.07 4.24 6.53
CA CYS A 121 -1.26 3.03 6.38
C CYS A 121 -0.51 3.06 5.05
N MET A 122 0.74 2.62 5.06
CA MET A 122 1.49 2.25 3.88
C MET A 122 1.47 0.74 3.69
N THR A 123 1.31 0.26 2.46
CA THR A 123 1.60 -1.12 2.07
C THR A 123 2.67 -1.14 1.01
N VAL A 124 3.68 -1.96 1.19
CA VAL A 124 4.78 -2.11 0.23
C VAL A 124 4.89 -3.56 -0.22
N ASN A 125 5.09 -3.75 -1.53
CA ASN A 125 5.34 -5.06 -2.11
C ASN A 125 6.86 -5.29 -2.14
N LEU A 126 7.33 -6.29 -1.40
CA LEU A 126 8.75 -6.67 -1.30
C LEU A 126 8.96 -8.06 -1.88
N PHE A 127 10.19 -8.35 -2.30
CA PHE A 127 10.58 -9.68 -2.73
C PHE A 127 11.11 -10.48 -1.52
N GLY A 128 10.27 -11.34 -0.95
CA GLY A 128 10.45 -11.98 0.36
C GLY A 128 11.40 -13.18 0.42
N ARG A 129 12.21 -13.43 -0.62
CA ARG A 129 13.18 -14.54 -0.65
C ARG A 129 14.63 -14.09 -0.76
N ASP A 130 14.86 -12.79 -0.82
CA ASP A 130 16.17 -12.20 -0.93
C ASP A 130 16.63 -11.66 0.43
N SER A 131 17.95 -11.58 0.64
CA SER A 131 18.56 -10.86 1.78
C SER A 131 18.13 -9.39 1.86
N SER A 132 17.69 -8.80 0.75
CA SER A 132 17.10 -7.47 0.70
C SER A 132 15.81 -7.35 1.53
N TYR A 133 15.01 -8.43 1.63
CA TYR A 133 13.75 -8.42 2.38
C TYR A 133 13.96 -8.11 3.87
N GLU A 134 14.89 -8.79 4.51
CA GLU A 134 15.17 -8.58 5.94
C GLU A 134 15.63 -7.15 6.19
N ARG A 135 16.52 -6.63 5.34
CA ARG A 135 16.99 -5.24 5.42
C ARG A 135 15.84 -4.23 5.23
N SER A 136 14.99 -4.43 4.22
CA SER A 136 13.81 -3.55 4.00
C SER A 136 12.85 -3.61 5.19
N LEU A 137 12.64 -4.79 5.78
CA LEU A 137 11.79 -4.97 6.95
C LEU A 137 12.36 -4.27 8.19
N GLU A 138 13.67 -4.37 8.42
CA GLU A 138 14.37 -3.66 9.49
C GLU A 138 14.28 -2.13 9.30
N THR A 139 14.43 -1.65 8.08
CA THR A 139 14.31 -0.23 7.74
C THR A 139 12.89 0.27 8.03
N LEU A 140 11.87 -0.48 7.61
CA LEU A 140 10.47 -0.16 7.93
C LEU A 140 10.22 -0.14 9.45
N ALA A 141 10.77 -1.10 10.18
CA ALA A 141 10.65 -1.14 11.65
C ALA A 141 11.36 0.04 12.34
N ARG A 142 12.49 0.51 11.82
CA ARG A 142 13.15 1.72 12.34
C ARG A 142 12.33 2.98 12.10
N VAL A 143 11.76 3.14 10.90
CA VAL A 143 11.02 4.35 10.51
C VAL A 143 9.64 4.42 11.17
N PHE A 144 8.92 3.32 11.22
CA PHE A 144 7.53 3.28 11.67
C PHE A 144 7.35 2.81 13.12
N GLY A 145 8.36 2.14 13.68
CA GLY A 145 8.27 1.38 14.93
C GLY A 145 7.83 -0.08 14.66
N PRO A 146 8.47 -1.08 15.33
CA PRO A 146 8.17 -2.48 15.10
C PRO A 146 6.72 -2.86 15.46
N GLU A 147 6.10 -2.11 16.36
CA GLU A 147 4.70 -2.27 16.75
C GLU A 147 3.71 -1.81 15.67
N ALA A 148 4.15 -0.96 14.74
CA ALA A 148 3.33 -0.45 13.64
C ALA A 148 3.38 -1.35 12.39
N VAL A 149 4.29 -2.33 12.36
CA VAL A 149 4.57 -3.12 11.15
C VAL A 149 3.89 -4.48 11.22
N TRP A 150 3.28 -4.86 10.09
CA TRP A 150 2.62 -6.14 9.88
C TRP A 150 3.08 -6.73 8.54
N ALA A 151 3.25 -8.04 8.45
CA ALA A 151 3.69 -8.70 7.23
C ALA A 151 2.84 -9.92 6.88
N PHE A 152 2.65 -10.15 5.58
CA PHE A 152 2.17 -11.43 5.07
C PHE A 152 3.32 -12.44 5.04
N LYS A 153 2.96 -13.73 5.09
CA LYS A 153 3.92 -14.76 4.69
C LYS A 153 4.24 -14.60 3.20
N PRO A 154 5.50 -14.83 2.78
CA PRO A 154 5.87 -14.80 1.36
C PRO A 154 4.98 -15.69 0.50
N THR A 155 4.63 -15.21 -0.69
CA THR A 155 3.93 -16.02 -1.68
C THR A 155 4.85 -17.10 -2.26
N ARG A 156 4.29 -17.97 -3.09
CA ARG A 156 5.06 -19.00 -3.77
C ARG A 156 6.10 -18.42 -4.73
N GLU A 157 5.75 -17.31 -5.35
CA GLU A 157 6.58 -16.51 -6.28
C GLU A 157 7.64 -15.67 -5.57
N GLY A 158 7.55 -15.53 -4.25
CA GLY A 158 8.50 -14.80 -3.43
C GLY A 158 8.04 -13.42 -2.99
N ASN A 159 6.95 -12.87 -3.52
CA ASN A 159 6.44 -11.58 -3.10
C ASN A 159 5.90 -11.62 -1.67
N THR A 160 6.16 -10.55 -0.94
CA THR A 160 5.65 -10.33 0.42
C THR A 160 5.12 -8.91 0.52
N VAL A 161 3.89 -8.78 0.99
CA VAL A 161 3.33 -7.45 1.31
C VAL A 161 3.57 -7.16 2.78
N VAL A 162 4.19 -6.03 3.04
CA VAL A 162 4.35 -5.45 4.38
C VAL A 162 3.44 -4.24 4.51
N LEU A 163 2.83 -4.08 5.67
CA LEU A 163 2.02 -2.91 6.03
C LEU A 163 2.70 -2.19 7.19
N ALA A 164 2.79 -0.87 7.09
CA ALA A 164 3.26 0.00 8.16
C ALA A 164 2.21 1.09 8.44
N GLN A 165 1.91 1.34 9.71
CA GLN A 165 0.94 2.32 10.16
C GLN A 165 1.65 3.59 10.63
N ARG A 166 1.10 4.78 10.35
CA ARG A 166 1.64 6.01 10.93
C ARG A 166 1.51 6.02 12.44
N THR A 167 0.33 5.69 12.94
CA THR A 167 0.07 5.48 14.38
C THR A 167 -0.27 4.01 14.59
N PRO A 168 0.46 3.30 15.44
CA PRO A 168 0.22 1.88 15.68
C PRO A 168 -1.19 1.60 16.19
N LEU A 169 -1.92 0.73 15.50
CA LEU A 169 -3.24 0.25 15.89
C LEU A 169 -3.19 -1.28 16.04
N ARG A 170 -3.73 -1.77 17.13
CA ARG A 170 -3.86 -3.20 17.45
C ARG A 170 -5.34 -3.57 17.66
N PRO A 171 -6.16 -3.60 16.57
CA PRO A 171 -7.54 -4.02 16.71
C PRO A 171 -7.62 -5.44 17.29
N SER A 172 -8.65 -5.71 18.08
CA SER A 172 -8.86 -7.05 18.60
C SER A 172 -9.07 -8.07 17.46
N ARG A 173 -8.89 -9.34 17.77
CA ARG A 173 -9.08 -10.41 16.78
C ARG A 173 -10.51 -10.44 16.24
N GLU A 174 -11.47 -10.15 17.09
CA GLU A 174 -12.90 -10.09 16.76
C GLU A 174 -13.17 -8.95 15.76
N VAL A 175 -12.63 -7.76 16.01
CA VAL A 175 -12.75 -6.60 15.10
C VAL A 175 -12.11 -6.91 13.73
N LEU A 176 -10.93 -7.52 13.74
CA LEU A 176 -10.26 -7.92 12.48
C LEU A 176 -11.07 -8.99 11.72
N ALA A 177 -11.66 -9.95 12.43
CA ALA A 177 -12.51 -10.98 11.83
C ALA A 177 -13.76 -10.37 11.20
N GLU A 178 -14.50 -9.54 11.92
CA GLU A 178 -15.69 -8.83 11.43
C GLU A 178 -15.37 -7.99 10.18
N ARG A 179 -14.27 -7.22 10.24
CA ARG A 179 -13.82 -6.43 9.08
C ARG A 179 -13.44 -7.30 7.90
N SER A 180 -12.76 -8.43 8.13
CA SER A 180 -12.37 -9.34 7.06
C SER A 180 -13.58 -9.96 6.35
N GLU A 181 -14.64 -10.32 7.06
CA GLU A 181 -15.91 -10.79 6.50
C GLU A 181 -16.59 -9.68 5.69
N THR A 182 -16.65 -8.48 6.23
CA THR A 182 -17.20 -7.32 5.53
C THR A 182 -16.45 -7.00 4.24
N ILE A 183 -15.11 -7.02 4.27
CA ILE A 183 -14.25 -6.79 3.10
C ILE A 183 -14.53 -7.87 2.03
N GLN A 184 -14.62 -9.12 2.45
CA GLN A 184 -14.88 -10.22 1.53
C GLN A 184 -16.28 -10.14 0.90
N THR A 185 -17.30 -9.88 1.68
CA THR A 185 -18.68 -9.79 1.22
C THR A 185 -18.91 -8.57 0.33
N ARG A 186 -18.41 -7.41 0.76
CA ARG A 186 -18.69 -6.14 0.08
C ARG A 186 -17.83 -5.92 -1.16
N TRP A 187 -16.58 -6.34 -1.15
CA TRP A 187 -15.61 -6.01 -2.21
C TRP A 187 -15.01 -7.22 -2.91
N GLY A 188 -15.33 -8.44 -2.47
CA GLY A 188 -14.88 -9.68 -3.12
C GLY A 188 -13.41 -10.02 -2.89
N LEU A 189 -12.73 -9.38 -1.92
CA LEU A 189 -11.35 -9.70 -1.57
C LEU A 189 -11.31 -10.87 -0.59
N PRO A 190 -10.35 -11.80 -0.69
CA PRO A 190 -10.28 -12.98 0.18
C PRO A 190 -9.75 -12.66 1.59
N ALA A 191 -10.32 -11.63 2.25
CA ALA A 191 -9.77 -11.05 3.46
C ALA A 191 -9.82 -12.01 4.68
N THR A 192 -10.78 -12.92 4.72
CA THR A 192 -10.83 -13.96 5.77
C THR A 192 -9.61 -14.90 5.72
N LYS A 193 -9.03 -15.11 4.53
CA LYS A 193 -7.79 -15.88 4.38
C LYS A 193 -6.57 -15.12 4.89
N TRP A 194 -6.59 -13.78 4.83
CA TRP A 194 -5.48 -12.95 5.30
C TRP A 194 -5.22 -13.14 6.79
N MET A 195 -6.27 -13.33 7.59
CA MET A 195 -6.17 -13.51 9.04
C MET A 195 -5.23 -14.64 9.47
N ARG A 196 -4.99 -15.62 8.59
CA ARG A 196 -4.11 -16.78 8.87
C ARG A 196 -2.64 -16.48 8.60
N VAL A 197 -2.36 -15.56 7.64
CA VAL A 197 -1.01 -15.34 7.07
C VAL A 197 -0.49 -13.93 7.26
N PHE A 198 -1.29 -13.01 7.79
CA PHE A 198 -0.94 -11.62 8.05
C PHE A 198 -0.77 -11.42 9.56
N LYS A 199 0.45 -11.07 9.99
CA LYS A 199 0.83 -11.02 11.41
C LYS A 199 1.59 -9.73 11.73
N PRO A 200 1.45 -9.21 12.97
CA PRO A 200 2.30 -8.12 13.43
C PRO A 200 3.75 -8.58 13.59
N LEU A 201 4.69 -7.70 13.27
CA LEU A 201 6.13 -7.98 13.36
C LEU A 201 6.57 -8.17 14.83
N ALA A 202 6.12 -7.30 15.74
CA ALA A 202 6.54 -7.31 17.15
C ALA A 202 6.12 -8.56 17.98
N THR A 203 5.40 -9.52 17.37
CA THR A 203 5.15 -10.84 17.96
C THR A 203 6.18 -11.89 17.55
N SER A 204 7.11 -11.53 16.67
CA SER A 204 8.13 -12.42 16.10
C SER A 204 9.53 -12.17 16.64
N ILE A 205 9.69 -11.20 17.55
CA ILE A 205 10.95 -10.96 18.26
C ILE A 205 10.85 -11.74 19.59
N PRO A 206 11.75 -12.74 19.80
CA PRO A 206 11.79 -13.53 21.04
C PRO A 206 12.12 -12.69 22.27
#